data_f22d38a5fd8a7e293ef85cf40979ebe2
#
_entry.id   f22d38a5fd8a7e293ef85cf40979ebe2
#
_cell.length_a   1.000
_cell.length_b   1.000
_cell.length_c   1.000
_cell.angle_alpha   90.00
_cell.angle_beta   90.00
_cell.angle_gamma   90.00
#
_symmetry.space_group_name_H-M   'P 1'
#
loop_
_entity.id
_entity.type
_entity.pdbx_description
1 polymer ?
#
loop_
_entity_poly.entity_id
_entity_poly.type
_entity_poly.pdbx_seq_one_letter_code
_entity_poly.pdbx_strand_id
1 'polypeptide(L)'
;MQTSSSQASNTELSIATGNTSLTASDALDQAAQLIQANGLELVRFAWCDAHGMLRGKTLTASAAVKALHSGVGMVSTLMLKDTSDRTAFKVFEPSIAQDLPGFEFANNLLLHPLPESFKVLPWAHKTGWLQCQPVFQNGTPVPYDTRRQLQQALAQLADRGWGMVCGLEIEFHIYRLKDPQHGLDLQPEHAAWPGSAPEVSLIHPGYNLLSENWFDQAEEPLRIVQHTAQALGLPLSSLEIELGPSQVEAVFDATDALTAADNMVLFRSAVKQALRRAGYHATFMCRPPFEQIMSSGWHLHQSLVDLKTGRNLFMRDAPAPNTRASDATHTLSDLGTHYLAGLLQHAQGMTVMCTPTANGFGRFRPNALAPQSILWGRDNRGAMLRVIGQANDPATRIENRLGEPAANPYLYMASQIHAGLRGITQQLTPPVATESPYADPSSAQDANTRIPSNLQDALHALQNDIAMCEGFGQDFVRYYSRLKSAEQQRFEAAEDKIEFQRREYFSRI
;
A
#
# COMPACT_ATOMS: atom_id res chain seq x y z
N MET A 1 9.42 46.92 -19.81
CA MET A 1 9.58 46.74 -18.37
C MET A 1 8.19 46.71 -17.75
N GLN A 2 7.63 45.53 -17.61
CA GLN A 2 6.43 45.29 -16.81
C GLN A 2 6.60 43.89 -16.21
N THR A 3 6.69 43.89 -14.91
CA THR A 3 6.83 42.68 -14.06
C THR A 3 5.45 42.03 -13.94
N SER A 4 5.27 40.85 -14.49
CA SER A 4 4.11 40.02 -14.26
C SER A 4 4.34 39.14 -13.03
N SER A 5 3.66 39.44 -11.94
CA SER A 5 3.54 38.60 -10.75
C SER A 5 2.68 37.39 -11.08
N SER A 6 3.26 36.19 -10.98
CA SER A 6 2.52 34.95 -11.02
C SER A 6 1.78 34.78 -9.70
N GLN A 7 0.45 34.82 -9.76
CA GLN A 7 -0.41 34.40 -8.65
C GLN A 7 -0.34 32.87 -8.56
N ALA A 8 0.22 32.38 -7.46
CA ALA A 8 0.08 31.00 -7.05
C ALA A 8 -1.39 30.77 -6.65
N SER A 9 -2.06 29.85 -7.34
CA SER A 9 -3.40 29.41 -7.00
C SER A 9 -3.37 28.67 -5.67
N ASN A 10 -3.95 29.27 -4.65
CA ASN A 10 -4.29 28.60 -3.39
C ASN A 10 -5.33 27.52 -3.69
N THR A 11 -4.90 26.27 -3.78
CA THR A 11 -5.80 25.12 -3.73
C THR A 11 -6.13 24.87 -2.26
N GLU A 12 -7.23 25.45 -1.79
CA GLU A 12 -7.82 25.09 -0.51
C GLU A 12 -8.22 23.62 -0.56
N LEU A 13 -7.61 22.79 0.32
CA LEU A 13 -8.07 21.43 0.59
C LEU A 13 -9.49 21.52 1.17
N SER A 14 -10.51 21.34 0.33
CA SER A 14 -11.87 21.18 0.81
C SER A 14 -12.03 19.81 1.45
N ILE A 15 -11.80 19.74 2.76
CA ILE A 15 -12.36 18.66 3.59
C ILE A 15 -13.86 18.92 3.58
N ALA A 16 -14.61 18.08 2.89
CA ALA A 16 -16.06 18.18 2.78
C ALA A 16 -16.71 18.01 4.17
N THR A 17 -16.88 19.09 4.89
CA THR A 17 -17.80 19.20 6.02
C THR A 17 -19.10 19.75 5.50
N GLY A 18 -20.03 18.88 5.13
CA GLY A 18 -21.36 19.31 4.74
C GLY A 18 -22.05 18.37 3.77
N ASN A 19 -22.27 17.13 4.17
CA ASN A 19 -23.34 16.32 3.61
C ASN A 19 -24.18 15.80 4.78
N THR A 20 -25.51 15.98 4.71
CA THR A 20 -26.46 15.22 5.48
C THR A 20 -26.07 13.75 5.38
N SER A 21 -25.55 13.17 6.46
CA SER A 21 -25.11 11.77 6.49
C SER A 21 -26.32 10.90 6.12
N LEU A 22 -26.28 10.34 4.90
CA LEU A 22 -27.20 9.26 4.50
C LEU A 22 -27.10 8.18 5.58
N THR A 23 -28.25 7.60 5.96
CA THR A 23 -28.19 6.43 6.82
C THR A 23 -27.51 5.28 6.05
N ALA A 24 -26.94 4.31 6.76
CA ALA A 24 -26.34 3.14 6.11
C ALA A 24 -27.32 2.44 5.16
N SER A 25 -28.61 2.42 5.51
CA SER A 25 -29.69 1.89 4.66
C SER A 25 -29.85 2.70 3.37
N ASP A 26 -29.86 4.04 3.46
CA ASP A 26 -30.00 4.91 2.29
C ASP A 26 -28.86 4.74 1.30
N ALA A 27 -27.61 4.54 1.79
CA ALA A 27 -26.45 4.29 0.96
C ALA A 27 -26.52 2.93 0.22
N LEU A 28 -27.06 1.89 0.86
CA LEU A 28 -27.29 0.59 0.22
C LEU A 28 -28.39 0.67 -0.84
N ASP A 29 -29.47 1.41 -0.57
CA ASP A 29 -30.55 1.65 -1.54
C ASP A 29 -30.06 2.46 -2.74
N GLN A 30 -29.17 3.45 -2.52
CA GLN A 30 -28.53 4.20 -3.58
C GLN A 30 -27.65 3.30 -4.45
N ALA A 31 -26.85 2.40 -3.85
CA ALA A 31 -26.06 1.42 -4.60
C ALA A 31 -26.96 0.51 -5.45
N ALA A 32 -28.09 0.05 -4.91
CA ALA A 32 -29.08 -0.74 -5.66
C ALA A 32 -29.66 0.03 -6.86
N GLN A 33 -29.97 1.31 -6.69
CA GLN A 33 -30.43 2.19 -7.77
C GLN A 33 -29.36 2.37 -8.85
N LEU A 34 -28.07 2.55 -8.47
CA LEU A 34 -26.96 2.66 -9.40
C LEU A 34 -26.76 1.39 -10.23
N ILE A 35 -26.91 0.20 -9.62
CA ILE A 35 -26.87 -1.09 -10.33
C ILE A 35 -27.94 -1.13 -11.43
N GLN A 36 -29.18 -0.71 -11.13
CA GLN A 36 -30.29 -0.71 -12.08
C GLN A 36 -30.13 0.37 -13.15
N ALA A 37 -29.82 1.61 -12.75
CA ALA A 37 -29.71 2.77 -13.65
C ALA A 37 -28.60 2.60 -14.70
N ASN A 38 -27.49 1.92 -14.34
CA ASN A 38 -26.41 1.63 -15.27
C ASN A 38 -26.64 0.32 -16.07
N GLY A 39 -27.78 -0.34 -15.91
CA GLY A 39 -28.10 -1.58 -16.62
C GLY A 39 -27.05 -2.67 -16.40
N LEU A 40 -26.51 -2.76 -15.17
CA LEU A 40 -25.45 -3.72 -14.88
C LEU A 40 -26.00 -5.15 -14.88
N GLU A 41 -25.18 -6.08 -15.33
CA GLU A 41 -25.48 -7.50 -15.36
C GLU A 41 -24.78 -8.26 -14.23
N LEU A 42 -23.57 -7.80 -13.85
CA LEU A 42 -22.72 -8.40 -12.83
C LEU A 42 -22.26 -7.35 -11.82
N VAL A 43 -22.05 -7.76 -10.57
CA VAL A 43 -21.41 -6.93 -9.53
C VAL A 43 -20.39 -7.78 -8.79
N ARG A 44 -19.15 -7.26 -8.66
CA ARG A 44 -18.07 -7.87 -7.92
C ARG A 44 -18.06 -7.35 -6.48
N PHE A 45 -18.19 -8.25 -5.52
CA PHE A 45 -18.03 -8.00 -4.09
C PHE A 45 -16.61 -8.41 -3.71
N ALA A 46 -15.73 -7.46 -3.47
CA ALA A 46 -14.31 -7.70 -3.30
C ALA A 46 -13.80 -7.19 -1.94
N TRP A 47 -12.82 -7.87 -1.36
CA TRP A 47 -12.13 -7.48 -0.14
C TRP A 47 -10.62 -7.65 -0.31
N CYS A 48 -9.85 -6.92 0.49
CA CYS A 48 -8.39 -6.96 0.45
C CYS A 48 -7.84 -8.01 1.41
N ASP A 49 -7.06 -8.97 0.92
CA ASP A 49 -6.42 -9.98 1.76
C ASP A 49 -5.17 -9.44 2.48
N ALA A 50 -4.53 -10.28 3.30
CA ALA A 50 -3.34 -9.90 4.07
C ALA A 50 -2.14 -9.48 3.19
N HIS A 51 -2.14 -9.86 1.92
CA HIS A 51 -1.08 -9.55 0.94
C HIS A 51 -1.40 -8.31 0.08
N GLY A 52 -2.48 -7.60 0.39
CA GLY A 52 -2.88 -6.42 -0.39
C GLY A 52 -3.56 -6.75 -1.72
N MET A 53 -3.99 -8.00 -1.94
CA MET A 53 -4.66 -8.45 -3.16
C MET A 53 -6.18 -8.49 -2.97
N LEU A 54 -6.93 -8.08 -4.00
CA LEU A 54 -8.39 -8.18 -4.00
C LEU A 54 -8.85 -9.61 -4.29
N ARG A 55 -9.72 -10.11 -3.43
CA ARG A 55 -10.46 -11.36 -3.58
C ARG A 55 -11.95 -11.07 -3.49
N GLY A 56 -12.79 -11.91 -4.07
CA GLY A 56 -14.23 -11.67 -3.97
C GLY A 56 -15.08 -12.65 -4.77
N LYS A 57 -16.38 -12.35 -4.80
CA LYS A 57 -17.37 -13.06 -5.58
C LYS A 57 -18.05 -12.12 -6.57
N THR A 58 -18.37 -12.64 -7.74
CA THR A 58 -19.19 -11.94 -8.73
C THR A 58 -20.61 -12.49 -8.69
N LEU A 59 -21.57 -11.61 -8.50
CA LEU A 59 -22.99 -11.93 -8.47
C LEU A 59 -23.71 -11.36 -9.69
N THR A 60 -24.81 -11.97 -10.10
CA THR A 60 -25.75 -11.33 -11.03
C THR A 60 -26.33 -10.07 -10.38
N ALA A 61 -26.72 -9.08 -11.17
CA ALA A 61 -27.28 -7.82 -10.65
C ALA A 61 -28.45 -8.04 -9.69
N SER A 62 -29.37 -8.95 -10.00
CA SER A 62 -30.51 -9.27 -9.13
C SER A 62 -30.09 -9.91 -7.80
N ALA A 63 -29.06 -10.76 -7.81
CA ALA A 63 -28.52 -11.34 -6.58
C ALA A 63 -27.72 -10.30 -5.80
N ALA A 64 -26.99 -9.41 -6.49
CA ALA A 64 -26.22 -8.33 -5.88
C ALA A 64 -27.12 -7.36 -5.09
N VAL A 65 -28.24 -6.93 -5.64
CA VAL A 65 -29.19 -6.05 -4.92
C VAL A 65 -29.66 -6.68 -3.60
N LYS A 66 -29.91 -7.98 -3.58
CA LYS A 66 -30.26 -8.69 -2.32
C LYS A 66 -29.06 -8.77 -1.37
N ALA A 67 -27.86 -9.02 -1.92
CA ALA A 67 -26.64 -9.16 -1.15
C ALA A 67 -26.14 -7.85 -0.53
N LEU A 68 -26.58 -6.69 -1.02
CA LEU A 68 -26.27 -5.39 -0.38
C LEU A 68 -26.68 -5.38 1.09
N HIS A 69 -27.84 -5.95 1.43
CA HIS A 69 -28.33 -5.99 2.81
C HIS A 69 -27.90 -7.25 3.57
N SER A 70 -27.81 -8.41 2.90
CA SER A 70 -27.53 -9.69 3.57
C SER A 70 -26.05 -10.03 3.67
N GLY A 71 -25.19 -9.32 2.93
CA GLY A 71 -23.79 -9.71 2.73
C GLY A 71 -23.64 -10.91 1.79
N VAL A 72 -22.39 -11.31 1.55
CA VAL A 72 -22.00 -12.42 0.66
C VAL A 72 -21.18 -13.42 1.44
N GLY A 73 -21.59 -14.69 1.50
CA GLY A 73 -20.85 -15.75 2.18
C GLY A 73 -19.49 -16.01 1.52
N MET A 74 -18.43 -16.12 2.32
CA MET A 74 -17.06 -16.41 1.92
C MET A 74 -16.46 -17.49 2.83
N VAL A 75 -15.74 -18.47 2.25
CA VAL A 75 -15.03 -19.45 3.07
C VAL A 75 -13.90 -18.76 3.86
N SER A 76 -13.86 -18.99 5.17
CA SER A 76 -12.90 -18.33 6.08
C SER A 76 -11.44 -18.62 5.74
N THR A 77 -11.15 -19.79 5.16
CA THR A 77 -9.77 -20.18 4.78
C THR A 77 -9.10 -19.24 3.77
N LEU A 78 -9.85 -18.41 3.06
CA LEU A 78 -9.29 -17.40 2.16
C LEU A 78 -8.43 -16.37 2.92
N MET A 79 -8.75 -16.09 4.18
CA MET A 79 -7.92 -15.23 5.04
C MET A 79 -6.66 -15.93 5.56
N LEU A 80 -6.58 -17.24 5.43
CA LEU A 80 -5.50 -18.08 5.98
C LEU A 80 -4.50 -18.53 4.89
N LYS A 81 -4.56 -17.89 3.73
CA LYS A 81 -3.71 -18.20 2.58
C LYS A 81 -2.41 -17.41 2.61
N ASP A 82 -1.31 -18.07 2.24
CA ASP A 82 -0.05 -17.40 1.91
C ASP A 82 -0.09 -16.79 0.49
N THR A 83 1.00 -16.20 0.05
CA THR A 83 1.12 -15.57 -1.29
C THR A 83 0.91 -16.55 -2.45
N SER A 84 1.11 -17.86 -2.24
CA SER A 84 0.82 -18.93 -3.22
C SER A 84 -0.59 -19.51 -3.15
N ASP A 85 -1.47 -18.94 -2.33
CA ASP A 85 -2.81 -19.47 -2.07
C ASP A 85 -2.80 -20.85 -1.34
N ARG A 86 -1.71 -21.14 -0.61
CA ARG A 86 -1.63 -22.31 0.28
C ARG A 86 -2.13 -21.92 1.67
N THR A 87 -2.90 -22.81 2.31
CA THR A 87 -3.40 -22.55 3.66
C THR A 87 -2.27 -22.73 4.66
N ALA A 88 -1.88 -21.66 5.36
CA ALA A 88 -0.81 -21.65 6.35
C ALA A 88 -1.24 -22.19 7.74
N PHE A 89 -2.53 -22.42 7.94
CA PHE A 89 -3.13 -22.90 9.19
C PHE A 89 -3.86 -24.22 9.00
N LYS A 90 -3.84 -25.05 10.03
CA LYS A 90 -4.46 -26.37 10.00
C LYS A 90 -5.89 -26.30 10.54
N VAL A 91 -6.80 -25.82 9.73
CA VAL A 91 -8.19 -25.46 10.11
C VAL A 91 -9.06 -26.64 10.57
N PHE A 92 -8.65 -27.88 10.33
CA PHE A 92 -9.36 -29.10 10.76
C PHE A 92 -8.73 -29.75 12.00
N GLU A 93 -7.68 -29.15 12.57
CA GLU A 93 -7.09 -29.60 13.84
C GLU A 93 -7.75 -28.86 15.04
N PRO A 94 -7.93 -29.52 16.19
CA PRO A 94 -8.56 -28.90 17.37
C PRO A 94 -7.84 -27.62 17.87
N SER A 95 -6.54 -27.47 17.62
CA SER A 95 -5.75 -26.30 18.02
C SER A 95 -6.20 -25.01 17.37
N ILE A 96 -6.90 -25.06 16.22
CA ILE A 96 -7.35 -23.85 15.51
C ILE A 96 -8.29 -23.00 16.36
N ALA A 97 -9.11 -23.60 17.21
CA ALA A 97 -10.03 -22.87 18.09
C ALA A 97 -9.29 -21.98 19.11
N GLN A 98 -8.05 -22.34 19.46
CA GLN A 98 -7.20 -21.55 20.35
C GLN A 98 -6.36 -20.53 19.57
N ASP A 99 -5.83 -20.95 18.42
CA ASP A 99 -4.96 -20.11 17.58
C ASP A 99 -5.74 -18.99 16.87
N LEU A 100 -6.92 -19.32 16.33
CA LEU A 100 -7.79 -18.42 15.54
C LEU A 100 -9.26 -18.72 15.83
N PRO A 101 -9.81 -18.26 16.94
CA PRO A 101 -11.21 -18.45 17.27
C PRO A 101 -12.14 -17.94 16.17
N GLY A 102 -13.12 -18.73 15.79
CA GLY A 102 -14.08 -18.40 14.73
C GLY A 102 -13.69 -18.84 13.32
N PHE A 103 -12.55 -19.56 13.18
CA PHE A 103 -12.09 -20.11 11.89
C PHE A 103 -12.15 -21.65 11.82
N GLU A 104 -12.77 -22.26 12.78
CA GLU A 104 -12.88 -23.73 12.87
C GLU A 104 -13.64 -24.30 11.68
N PHE A 105 -13.21 -25.47 11.23
CA PHE A 105 -13.89 -26.29 10.21
C PHE A 105 -13.99 -25.60 8.83
N ALA A 106 -13.15 -24.61 8.54
CA ALA A 106 -13.25 -23.82 7.30
C ALA A 106 -14.65 -23.21 7.08
N ASN A 107 -15.25 -22.72 8.13
CA ASN A 107 -16.59 -22.14 8.14
C ASN A 107 -16.75 -20.95 7.19
N ASN A 108 -17.90 -20.32 7.15
CA ASN A 108 -18.15 -19.12 6.35
C ASN A 108 -18.02 -17.85 7.19
N LEU A 109 -17.39 -16.84 6.59
CA LEU A 109 -17.51 -15.43 6.94
C LEU A 109 -18.56 -14.77 6.03
N LEU A 110 -18.98 -13.56 6.37
CA LEU A 110 -19.81 -12.70 5.51
C LEU A 110 -18.95 -11.52 5.03
N LEU A 111 -19.05 -11.20 3.74
CA LEU A 111 -18.53 -9.97 3.16
C LEU A 111 -19.64 -8.92 3.22
N HIS A 112 -19.53 -7.94 4.10
CA HIS A 112 -20.41 -6.79 4.17
C HIS A 112 -19.95 -5.73 3.17
N PRO A 113 -20.82 -5.30 2.23
CA PRO A 113 -20.45 -4.29 1.24
C PRO A 113 -20.31 -2.91 1.88
N LEU A 114 -19.41 -2.12 1.31
CA LEU A 114 -19.21 -0.69 1.60
C LEU A 114 -19.84 0.10 0.44
N PRO A 115 -21.09 0.56 0.54
CA PRO A 115 -21.83 1.13 -0.60
C PRO A 115 -21.18 2.39 -1.18
N GLU A 116 -20.47 3.17 -0.37
CA GLU A 116 -19.71 4.35 -0.79
C GLU A 116 -18.57 4.03 -1.76
N SER A 117 -18.10 2.77 -1.77
CA SER A 117 -17.04 2.30 -2.66
C SER A 117 -17.55 1.88 -4.05
N PHE A 118 -18.86 1.97 -4.32
CA PHE A 118 -19.44 1.49 -5.58
C PHE A 118 -18.79 2.17 -6.80
N LYS A 119 -18.36 1.35 -7.77
CA LYS A 119 -17.79 1.77 -9.05
C LYS A 119 -18.39 0.94 -10.20
N VAL A 120 -18.49 1.56 -11.37
CA VAL A 120 -18.70 0.83 -12.63
C VAL A 120 -17.33 0.60 -13.25
N LEU A 121 -17.02 -0.65 -13.59
CA LEU A 121 -15.69 -1.00 -14.10
C LEU A 121 -15.59 -0.66 -15.60
N PRO A 122 -14.71 0.28 -16.01
CA PRO A 122 -14.67 0.75 -17.41
C PRO A 122 -14.18 -0.30 -18.40
N TRP A 123 -13.41 -1.29 -17.96
CA TRP A 123 -12.87 -2.37 -18.79
C TRP A 123 -13.74 -3.63 -18.80
N ALA A 124 -14.77 -3.73 -17.96
CA ALA A 124 -15.60 -4.92 -17.83
C ALA A 124 -17.04 -4.62 -18.21
N HIS A 125 -17.56 -5.34 -19.24
CA HIS A 125 -18.90 -5.10 -19.77
C HIS A 125 -19.95 -5.17 -18.68
N LYS A 126 -20.76 -4.10 -18.54
CA LYS A 126 -21.90 -3.99 -17.59
C LYS A 126 -21.60 -4.57 -16.20
N THR A 127 -20.42 -4.28 -15.66
CA THR A 127 -19.96 -4.83 -14.39
C THR A 127 -19.73 -3.72 -13.36
N GLY A 128 -20.41 -3.84 -12.21
CA GLY A 128 -20.14 -3.05 -11.01
C GLY A 128 -19.11 -3.69 -10.11
N TRP A 129 -18.59 -2.90 -9.19
CA TRP A 129 -17.64 -3.32 -8.15
C TRP A 129 -17.96 -2.63 -6.83
N LEU A 130 -17.85 -3.37 -5.74
CA LEU A 130 -18.00 -2.92 -4.37
C LEU A 130 -16.88 -3.49 -3.52
N GLN A 131 -16.28 -2.65 -2.68
CA GLN A 131 -15.42 -3.10 -1.61
C GLN A 131 -16.28 -3.65 -0.46
N CYS A 132 -15.74 -4.65 0.23
CA CYS A 132 -16.40 -5.31 1.35
C CYS A 132 -15.46 -5.43 2.54
N GLN A 133 -16.06 -5.56 3.73
CA GLN A 133 -15.34 -5.95 4.94
C GLN A 133 -15.82 -7.32 5.41
N PRO A 134 -14.91 -8.24 5.79
CA PRO A 134 -15.27 -9.53 6.35
C PRO A 134 -15.76 -9.39 7.80
N VAL A 135 -16.86 -10.06 8.10
CA VAL A 135 -17.40 -10.20 9.45
C VAL A 135 -17.75 -11.67 9.71
N PHE A 136 -17.80 -12.05 10.99
CA PHE A 136 -18.33 -13.36 11.40
C PHE A 136 -19.83 -13.45 11.15
N GLN A 137 -20.40 -14.68 11.18
CA GLN A 137 -21.83 -14.91 10.95
C GLN A 137 -22.76 -14.17 11.94
N ASN A 138 -22.25 -13.84 13.11
CA ASN A 138 -22.97 -13.05 14.13
C ASN A 138 -22.83 -11.53 13.92
N GLY A 139 -22.20 -11.09 12.83
CA GLY A 139 -21.98 -9.68 12.50
C GLY A 139 -20.77 -9.03 13.19
N THR A 140 -20.05 -9.76 14.08
CA THR A 140 -18.84 -9.19 14.69
C THR A 140 -17.73 -9.07 13.66
N PRO A 141 -16.97 -7.96 13.66
CA PRO A 141 -15.87 -7.77 12.72
C PRO A 141 -14.77 -8.81 12.91
N VAL A 142 -14.17 -9.27 11.82
CA VAL A 142 -13.00 -10.15 11.85
C VAL A 142 -11.77 -9.36 12.26
N PRO A 143 -11.03 -9.76 13.33
CA PRO A 143 -9.88 -8.99 13.82
C PRO A 143 -8.67 -9.00 12.87
N TYR A 144 -8.65 -9.90 11.91
CA TYR A 144 -7.55 -10.08 10.94
C TYR A 144 -7.78 -9.35 9.61
N ASP A 145 -8.86 -8.58 9.49
CA ASP A 145 -9.11 -7.71 8.34
C ASP A 145 -8.14 -6.52 8.33
N THR A 146 -7.38 -6.39 7.25
CA THR A 146 -6.31 -5.37 7.16
C THR A 146 -6.85 -3.95 7.07
N ARG A 147 -8.00 -3.75 6.40
CA ARG A 147 -8.66 -2.43 6.37
C ARG A 147 -9.10 -1.99 7.76
N ARG A 148 -9.63 -2.93 8.55
CA ARG A 148 -9.99 -2.68 9.94
C ARG A 148 -8.78 -2.29 10.80
N GLN A 149 -7.60 -2.88 10.57
CA GLN A 149 -6.39 -2.50 11.28
C GLN A 149 -6.05 -1.02 11.06
N LEU A 150 -6.18 -0.51 9.84
CA LEU A 150 -6.00 0.92 9.58
C LEU A 150 -7.11 1.77 10.24
N GLN A 151 -8.37 1.33 10.15
CA GLN A 151 -9.47 2.04 10.82
C GLN A 151 -9.25 2.18 12.34
N GLN A 152 -8.74 1.13 12.99
CA GLN A 152 -8.42 1.16 14.42
C GLN A 152 -7.25 2.12 14.72
N ALA A 153 -6.23 2.14 13.89
CA ALA A 153 -5.12 3.09 14.02
C ALA A 153 -5.60 4.54 13.84
N LEU A 154 -6.45 4.80 12.84
CA LEU A 154 -7.04 6.12 12.61
C LEU A 154 -7.97 6.55 13.74
N ALA A 155 -8.71 5.63 14.36
CA ALA A 155 -9.53 5.93 15.53
C ALA A 155 -8.68 6.44 16.70
N GLN A 156 -7.47 5.88 16.93
CA GLN A 156 -6.55 6.37 17.95
C GLN A 156 -6.06 7.81 17.68
N LEU A 157 -5.95 8.21 16.41
CA LEU A 157 -5.69 9.61 16.05
C LEU A 157 -6.92 10.47 16.28
N ALA A 158 -8.10 10.02 15.87
CA ALA A 158 -9.37 10.75 16.00
C ALA A 158 -9.73 11.03 17.46
N ASP A 159 -9.43 10.10 18.39
CA ASP A 159 -9.59 10.30 19.85
C ASP A 159 -8.75 11.49 20.38
N ARG A 160 -7.72 11.90 19.62
CA ARG A 160 -6.88 13.08 19.92
C ARG A 160 -7.27 14.31 19.10
N GLY A 161 -8.33 14.21 18.29
CA GLY A 161 -8.76 15.26 17.36
C GLY A 161 -7.89 15.34 16.10
N TRP A 162 -7.16 14.29 15.75
CA TRP A 162 -6.24 14.25 14.61
C TRP A 162 -6.70 13.31 13.52
N GLY A 163 -6.35 13.64 12.28
CA GLY A 163 -6.45 12.76 11.11
C GLY A 163 -5.07 12.58 10.48
N MET A 164 -4.96 11.65 9.53
CA MET A 164 -3.77 11.44 8.73
C MET A 164 -4.07 11.69 7.26
N VAL A 165 -3.22 12.46 6.60
CA VAL A 165 -3.24 12.71 5.15
C VAL A 165 -2.04 12.03 4.51
N CYS A 166 -2.29 11.32 3.40
CA CYS A 166 -1.29 10.57 2.66
C CYS A 166 -1.28 10.95 1.18
N GLY A 167 -0.09 11.24 0.65
CA GLY A 167 0.22 11.27 -0.78
C GLY A 167 1.02 10.02 -1.16
N LEU A 168 0.80 9.50 -2.35
CA LEU A 168 1.39 8.23 -2.77
C LEU A 168 2.20 8.42 -4.05
N GLU A 169 3.43 7.93 -4.07
CA GLU A 169 4.26 7.73 -5.26
C GLU A 169 4.55 6.24 -5.35
N ILE A 170 4.02 5.56 -6.37
CA ILE A 170 4.17 4.12 -6.53
C ILE A 170 4.83 3.79 -7.86
N GLU A 171 6.03 3.24 -7.77
CA GLU A 171 6.75 2.71 -8.92
C GLU A 171 6.27 1.28 -9.22
N PHE A 172 6.19 0.93 -10.50
CA PHE A 172 5.85 -0.43 -10.95
C PHE A 172 6.36 -0.67 -12.35
N HIS A 173 6.22 -1.91 -12.86
CA HIS A 173 6.70 -2.22 -14.19
C HIS A 173 5.53 -2.60 -15.11
N ILE A 174 5.59 -2.15 -16.35
CA ILE A 174 4.66 -2.54 -17.42
C ILE A 174 5.46 -3.19 -18.55
N TYR A 175 5.06 -4.38 -18.94
CA TYR A 175 5.66 -5.14 -20.03
C TYR A 175 4.63 -5.42 -21.11
N ARG A 176 5.06 -5.54 -22.35
CA ARG A 176 4.24 -6.09 -23.43
C ARG A 176 4.26 -7.61 -23.34
N LEU A 177 3.11 -8.27 -23.36
CA LEU A 177 3.02 -9.72 -23.50
C LEU A 177 3.56 -10.13 -24.90
N LYS A 178 4.48 -11.09 -24.96
CA LYS A 178 5.05 -11.56 -26.22
C LYS A 178 4.02 -12.27 -27.09
N ASP A 179 3.08 -12.93 -26.45
CA ASP A 179 1.91 -13.49 -27.09
C ASP A 179 0.67 -12.96 -26.35
N PRO A 180 0.00 -11.94 -26.92
CA PRO A 180 -1.22 -11.39 -26.34
C PRO A 180 -2.35 -12.43 -26.21
N GLN A 181 -2.35 -13.47 -27.06
CA GLN A 181 -3.30 -14.57 -27.00
C GLN A 181 -2.95 -15.55 -25.88
N HIS A 182 -1.67 -15.76 -25.56
CA HIS A 182 -1.22 -16.59 -24.43
C HIS A 182 -1.72 -16.06 -23.07
N GLY A 183 -2.03 -14.81 -22.97
CA GLY A 183 -2.76 -14.29 -21.84
C GLY A 183 -4.17 -14.87 -21.73
N LEU A 184 -4.73 -15.37 -22.81
CA LEU A 184 -6.06 -15.96 -22.95
C LEU A 184 -6.01 -17.45 -23.27
N ASP A 185 -4.95 -17.91 -23.95
CA ASP A 185 -4.73 -19.32 -24.34
C ASP A 185 -3.66 -19.99 -23.46
N LEU A 186 -3.94 -20.09 -22.16
CA LEU A 186 -3.13 -20.88 -21.24
C LEU A 186 -3.28 -22.37 -21.61
N GLN A 187 -2.18 -23.00 -22.02
CA GLN A 187 -2.17 -24.42 -22.27
C GLN A 187 -2.20 -25.22 -20.95
N PRO A 188 -2.76 -26.45 -20.93
CA PRO A 188 -2.80 -27.29 -19.74
C PRO A 188 -1.43 -27.49 -19.08
N GLU A 189 -0.35 -27.50 -19.87
CA GLU A 189 1.04 -27.65 -19.43
C GLU A 189 1.51 -26.45 -18.57
N HIS A 190 0.84 -25.30 -18.67
CA HIS A 190 1.11 -24.13 -17.82
C HIS A 190 0.45 -24.23 -16.44
N ALA A 191 -0.40 -25.25 -16.23
CA ALA A 191 -1.04 -25.47 -14.93
C ALA A 191 0.00 -25.87 -13.89
N ALA A 192 0.12 -25.04 -12.87
CA ALA A 192 1.06 -25.25 -11.76
C ALA A 192 0.59 -24.48 -10.52
N TRP A 193 1.19 -24.74 -9.38
CA TRP A 193 0.88 -24.06 -8.13
C TRP A 193 2.14 -23.50 -7.47
N PRO A 194 2.40 -22.18 -7.60
CA PRO A 194 1.72 -21.18 -8.45
C PRO A 194 1.96 -21.41 -9.94
N GLY A 195 1.11 -20.79 -10.78
CA GLY A 195 1.19 -20.89 -12.23
C GLY A 195 2.46 -20.28 -12.83
N SER A 196 2.73 -20.57 -14.09
CA SER A 196 3.87 -20.01 -14.81
C SER A 196 3.73 -18.49 -14.98
N ALA A 197 4.87 -17.79 -14.95
CA ALA A 197 4.91 -16.38 -15.29
C ALA A 197 4.79 -16.16 -16.81
N PRO A 198 4.16 -15.06 -17.26
CA PRO A 198 4.06 -14.75 -18.67
C PRO A 198 5.44 -14.42 -19.27
N GLU A 199 5.62 -14.72 -20.55
CA GLU A 199 6.73 -14.19 -21.34
C GLU A 199 6.43 -12.76 -21.77
N VAL A 200 7.43 -11.89 -21.65
CA VAL A 200 7.25 -10.46 -21.84
C VAL A 200 8.40 -9.82 -22.61
N SER A 201 8.15 -8.63 -23.15
CA SER A 201 9.14 -7.72 -23.70
C SER A 201 8.99 -6.31 -23.09
N LEU A 202 10.04 -5.52 -23.18
CA LEU A 202 10.07 -4.16 -22.63
C LEU A 202 9.14 -3.21 -23.40
N ILE A 203 8.57 -2.22 -22.69
CA ILE A 203 7.88 -1.08 -23.32
C ILE A 203 8.85 0.09 -23.58
N HIS A 204 9.94 0.22 -22.81
CA HIS A 204 11.06 1.11 -23.05
C HIS A 204 12.34 0.54 -22.42
N PRO A 205 13.54 0.91 -22.92
CA PRO A 205 14.82 0.32 -22.48
C PRO A 205 15.34 0.83 -21.14
N GLY A 206 14.76 1.88 -20.57
CA GLY A 206 15.20 2.48 -19.31
C GLY A 206 16.45 3.35 -19.41
N TYR A 207 17.04 3.60 -18.24
CA TYR A 207 18.30 4.34 -18.02
C TYR A 207 18.33 5.76 -18.58
N ASN A 208 17.17 6.37 -18.70
CA ASN A 208 16.98 7.78 -19.01
C ASN A 208 15.73 8.27 -18.26
N LEU A 209 15.94 8.64 -16.98
CA LEU A 209 14.89 9.11 -16.08
C LEU A 209 14.14 10.29 -16.67
N LEU A 210 12.80 10.29 -16.58
CA LEU A 210 11.88 11.31 -17.10
C LEU A 210 12.05 11.58 -18.60
N SER A 211 12.49 10.58 -19.38
CA SER A 211 12.70 10.73 -20.81
C SER A 211 11.38 10.90 -21.54
N GLU A 212 11.21 12.03 -22.23
CA GLU A 212 10.08 12.29 -23.11
C GLU A 212 9.97 11.27 -24.25
N ASN A 213 11.12 10.86 -24.81
CA ASN A 213 11.13 9.84 -25.87
C ASN A 213 10.65 8.48 -25.38
N TRP A 214 11.00 8.10 -24.14
CA TRP A 214 10.49 6.84 -23.56
C TRP A 214 9.03 6.95 -23.15
N PHE A 215 8.57 8.15 -22.77
CA PHE A 215 7.16 8.40 -22.50
C PHE A 215 6.34 8.23 -23.79
N ASP A 216 6.77 8.84 -24.89
CA ASP A 216 6.12 8.70 -26.22
C ASP A 216 6.07 7.22 -26.66
N GLN A 217 7.18 6.50 -26.50
CA GLN A 217 7.23 5.06 -26.82
C GLN A 217 6.29 4.22 -25.94
N ALA A 218 6.09 4.60 -24.69
CA ALA A 218 5.23 3.93 -23.71
C ALA A 218 3.82 4.55 -23.62
N GLU A 219 3.46 5.48 -24.50
CA GLU A 219 2.22 6.25 -24.41
C GLU A 219 0.98 5.35 -24.33
N GLU A 220 0.90 4.31 -25.16
CA GLU A 220 -0.27 3.43 -25.21
C GLU A 220 -0.61 2.80 -23.85
N PRO A 221 0.30 2.06 -23.17
CA PRO A 221 0.02 1.51 -21.85
C PRO A 221 -0.17 2.58 -20.77
N LEU A 222 0.54 3.71 -20.82
CA LEU A 222 0.38 4.80 -19.85
C LEU A 222 -0.99 5.48 -20.00
N ARG A 223 -1.50 5.65 -21.22
CA ARG A 223 -2.85 6.14 -21.47
C ARG A 223 -3.93 5.21 -20.93
N ILE A 224 -3.73 3.89 -21.01
CA ILE A 224 -4.62 2.90 -20.39
C ILE A 224 -4.65 3.09 -18.87
N VAL A 225 -3.49 3.27 -18.24
CA VAL A 225 -3.39 3.56 -16.78
C VAL A 225 -4.16 4.83 -16.43
N GLN A 226 -3.91 5.94 -17.14
CA GLN A 226 -4.55 7.23 -16.93
C GLN A 226 -6.07 7.14 -17.07
N HIS A 227 -6.57 6.57 -18.19
CA HIS A 227 -8.00 6.43 -18.42
C HIS A 227 -8.68 5.53 -17.37
N THR A 228 -8.00 4.46 -16.96
CA THR A 228 -8.51 3.56 -15.91
C THR A 228 -8.64 4.28 -14.57
N ALA A 229 -7.62 5.02 -14.15
CA ALA A 229 -7.63 5.80 -12.92
C ALA A 229 -8.72 6.90 -12.96
N GLN A 230 -8.79 7.65 -14.05
CA GLN A 230 -9.78 8.71 -14.23
C GLN A 230 -11.22 8.19 -14.20
N ALA A 231 -11.50 7.10 -14.91
CA ALA A 231 -12.85 6.52 -14.96
C ALA A 231 -13.31 5.95 -13.61
N LEU A 232 -12.38 5.56 -12.74
CA LEU A 232 -12.66 5.13 -11.36
C LEU A 232 -12.70 6.31 -10.36
N GLY A 233 -12.39 7.53 -10.80
CA GLY A 233 -12.32 8.71 -9.94
C GLY A 233 -11.15 8.65 -8.95
N LEU A 234 -10.03 7.99 -9.32
CA LEU A 234 -8.82 7.98 -8.51
C LEU A 234 -8.04 9.28 -8.72
N PRO A 235 -7.45 9.86 -7.67
CA PRO A 235 -6.77 11.16 -7.75
C PRO A 235 -5.34 11.04 -8.30
N LEU A 236 -5.20 10.43 -9.49
CA LEU A 236 -3.92 10.32 -10.18
C LEU A 236 -3.50 11.69 -10.70
N SER A 237 -2.34 12.18 -10.28
CA SER A 237 -1.81 13.50 -10.65
C SER A 237 -0.73 13.43 -11.72
N SER A 238 0.18 12.45 -11.69
CA SER A 238 1.19 12.27 -12.75
C SER A 238 1.49 10.80 -13.03
N LEU A 239 2.04 10.57 -14.23
CA LEU A 239 2.68 9.33 -14.64
C LEU A 239 4.08 9.68 -15.13
N GLU A 240 5.09 8.95 -14.67
CA GLU A 240 6.49 9.27 -14.93
C GLU A 240 7.23 8.05 -15.45
N ILE A 241 8.20 8.30 -16.35
CA ILE A 241 9.16 7.28 -16.78
C ILE A 241 10.24 7.19 -15.72
N GLU A 242 10.37 6.02 -15.14
CA GLU A 242 11.36 5.74 -14.14
C GLU A 242 12.70 5.27 -14.72
N LEU A 243 13.72 5.13 -13.84
CA LEU A 243 15.09 4.83 -14.26
C LEU A 243 15.24 3.44 -14.89
N GLY A 244 14.49 2.44 -14.38
CA GLY A 244 14.63 1.05 -14.83
C GLY A 244 13.94 0.75 -16.17
N PRO A 245 14.36 -0.30 -16.88
CA PRO A 245 13.65 -0.76 -18.07
C PRO A 245 12.20 -1.12 -17.78
N SER A 246 11.26 -0.56 -18.56
CA SER A 246 9.82 -0.77 -18.38
C SER A 246 9.27 -0.30 -17.03
N GLN A 247 10.01 0.51 -16.28
CA GLN A 247 9.63 1.03 -14.98
C GLN A 247 8.94 2.39 -15.15
N VAL A 248 7.82 2.56 -14.44
CA VAL A 248 6.99 3.76 -14.45
C VAL A 248 6.56 4.07 -13.03
N GLU A 249 6.23 5.34 -12.77
CA GLU A 249 5.69 5.80 -11.49
C GLU A 249 4.31 6.41 -11.69
N ALA A 250 3.42 6.14 -10.74
CA ALA A 250 2.12 6.79 -10.63
C ALA A 250 2.08 7.59 -9.32
N VAL A 251 1.83 8.89 -9.45
CA VAL A 251 1.71 9.84 -8.32
C VAL A 251 0.26 10.17 -8.09
N PHE A 252 -0.16 10.17 -6.83
CA PHE A 252 -1.54 10.46 -6.42
C PHE A 252 -1.57 11.66 -5.49
N ASP A 253 -2.56 12.54 -5.72
CA ASP A 253 -2.83 13.64 -4.82
C ASP A 253 -3.13 13.15 -3.40
N ALA A 254 -2.76 13.97 -2.43
CA ALA A 254 -2.93 13.65 -1.02
C ALA A 254 -4.42 13.61 -0.64
N THR A 255 -4.81 12.52 0.03
CA THR A 255 -6.15 12.33 0.58
C THR A 255 -6.05 11.85 2.03
N ASP A 256 -7.19 11.67 2.73
CA ASP A 256 -7.17 10.95 4.01
C ASP A 256 -6.63 9.52 3.83
N ALA A 257 -5.98 9.01 4.87
CA ALA A 257 -5.23 7.76 4.77
C ALA A 257 -6.10 6.53 4.42
N LEU A 258 -7.37 6.47 4.86
CA LEU A 258 -8.24 5.36 4.53
C LEU A 258 -8.62 5.37 3.05
N THR A 259 -9.00 6.55 2.53
CA THR A 259 -9.27 6.76 1.10
C THR A 259 -8.02 6.47 0.26
N ALA A 260 -6.84 6.93 0.68
CA ALA A 260 -5.57 6.64 -0.02
C ALA A 260 -5.30 5.13 -0.10
N ALA A 261 -5.52 4.39 1.00
CA ALA A 261 -5.35 2.94 1.03
C ALA A 261 -6.38 2.20 0.15
N ASP A 262 -7.66 2.57 0.23
CA ASP A 262 -8.73 2.00 -0.60
C ASP A 262 -8.45 2.26 -2.10
N ASN A 263 -8.04 3.47 -2.47
CA ASN A 263 -7.66 3.84 -3.83
C ASN A 263 -6.48 3.01 -4.34
N MET A 264 -5.45 2.77 -3.52
CA MET A 264 -4.27 2.02 -3.94
C MET A 264 -4.60 0.54 -4.20
N VAL A 265 -5.41 -0.09 -3.35
CA VAL A 265 -5.86 -1.48 -3.57
C VAL A 265 -6.64 -1.59 -4.87
N LEU A 266 -7.56 -0.65 -5.12
CA LEU A 266 -8.35 -0.61 -6.36
C LEU A 266 -7.45 -0.32 -7.58
N PHE A 267 -6.54 0.66 -7.51
CA PHE A 267 -5.62 1.02 -8.57
C PHE A 267 -4.81 -0.18 -9.05
N ARG A 268 -4.10 -0.87 -8.14
CA ARG A 268 -3.27 -2.03 -8.51
C ARG A 268 -4.08 -3.11 -9.22
N SER A 269 -5.26 -3.43 -8.70
CA SER A 269 -6.14 -4.43 -9.31
C SER A 269 -6.68 -3.97 -10.68
N ALA A 270 -7.09 -2.71 -10.78
CA ALA A 270 -7.70 -2.13 -11.96
C ALA A 270 -6.71 -2.05 -13.14
N VAL A 271 -5.53 -1.49 -12.91
CA VAL A 271 -4.54 -1.33 -14.00
C VAL A 271 -4.01 -2.67 -14.49
N LYS A 272 -3.82 -3.66 -13.60
CA LYS A 272 -3.46 -5.03 -14.01
C LYS A 272 -4.51 -5.63 -14.94
N GLN A 273 -5.80 -5.48 -14.62
CA GLN A 273 -6.89 -6.02 -15.42
C GLN A 273 -7.05 -5.28 -16.76
N ALA A 274 -6.99 -3.94 -16.75
CA ALA A 274 -7.13 -3.13 -17.95
C ALA A 274 -5.96 -3.36 -18.94
N LEU A 275 -4.72 -3.30 -18.44
CA LEU A 275 -3.52 -3.56 -19.22
C LEU A 275 -3.48 -4.97 -19.78
N ARG A 276 -3.87 -5.98 -18.98
CA ARG A 276 -3.91 -7.37 -19.45
C ARG A 276 -4.82 -7.54 -20.68
N ARG A 277 -5.98 -6.91 -20.70
CA ARG A 277 -6.92 -6.93 -21.82
C ARG A 277 -6.36 -6.29 -23.09
N ALA A 278 -5.40 -5.38 -22.94
CA ALA A 278 -4.72 -4.69 -24.04
C ALA A 278 -3.38 -5.36 -24.44
N GLY A 279 -3.05 -6.55 -23.89
CA GLY A 279 -1.82 -7.26 -24.25
C GLY A 279 -0.60 -6.81 -23.46
N TYR A 280 -0.80 -6.21 -22.28
CA TYR A 280 0.27 -5.82 -21.37
C TYR A 280 0.22 -6.57 -20.04
N HIS A 281 1.35 -6.68 -19.39
CA HIS A 281 1.48 -7.23 -18.05
C HIS A 281 2.03 -6.15 -17.10
N ALA A 282 1.21 -5.72 -16.14
CA ALA A 282 1.67 -4.87 -15.06
C ALA A 282 2.03 -5.73 -13.84
N THR A 283 3.15 -5.41 -13.20
CA THR A 283 3.57 -6.06 -11.95
C THR A 283 4.01 -5.02 -10.94
N PHE A 284 3.54 -5.19 -9.70
CA PHE A 284 3.96 -4.44 -8.53
C PHE A 284 5.02 -5.20 -7.71
N MET A 285 5.63 -6.22 -8.30
CA MET A 285 6.81 -6.87 -7.75
C MET A 285 7.95 -5.85 -7.62
N CYS A 286 8.55 -5.75 -6.46
CA CYS A 286 9.60 -4.76 -6.19
C CYS A 286 10.77 -4.86 -7.19
N ARG A 287 11.27 -6.08 -7.40
CA ARG A 287 12.38 -6.31 -8.32
C ARG A 287 12.05 -7.47 -9.27
N PRO A 288 11.51 -7.20 -10.46
CA PRO A 288 11.29 -8.23 -11.48
C PRO A 288 12.56 -9.04 -11.75
N PRO A 289 12.44 -10.37 -12.03
CA PRO A 289 13.58 -11.28 -12.08
C PRO A 289 14.26 -11.25 -13.45
N PHE A 290 14.73 -10.08 -13.85
CA PHE A 290 15.48 -9.84 -15.07
C PHE A 290 16.86 -9.24 -14.78
N GLU A 291 17.80 -9.42 -15.70
CA GLU A 291 19.06 -8.70 -15.65
C GLU A 291 18.83 -7.21 -15.92
N GLN A 292 19.75 -6.37 -15.44
CA GLN A 292 19.73 -4.92 -15.65
C GLN A 292 18.38 -4.26 -15.29
N ILE A 293 17.74 -4.71 -14.22
CA ILE A 293 16.49 -4.14 -13.74
C ILE A 293 16.73 -3.23 -12.53
N MET A 294 15.97 -2.17 -12.40
CA MET A 294 15.89 -1.35 -11.19
C MET A 294 14.77 -1.85 -10.28
N SER A 295 14.95 -1.64 -8.98
CA SER A 295 13.91 -1.99 -8.01
C SER A 295 12.91 -0.86 -7.87
N SER A 296 11.63 -1.20 -7.78
CA SER A 296 10.54 -0.27 -7.54
C SER A 296 10.33 -0.02 -6.05
N GLY A 297 10.09 1.22 -5.69
CA GLY A 297 9.70 1.67 -4.37
C GLY A 297 8.24 2.11 -4.31
N TRP A 298 7.74 2.27 -3.09
CA TRP A 298 6.52 2.99 -2.82
C TRP A 298 6.81 4.03 -1.74
N HIS A 299 6.85 5.29 -2.16
CA HIS A 299 7.09 6.40 -1.25
C HIS A 299 5.75 6.86 -0.67
N LEU A 300 5.67 6.82 0.66
CA LEU A 300 4.49 7.26 1.40
C LEU A 300 4.74 8.63 2.02
N HIS A 301 4.14 9.66 1.44
CA HIS A 301 4.09 10.99 2.02
C HIS A 301 2.99 11.06 3.06
N GLN A 302 3.29 11.59 4.23
CA GLN A 302 2.36 11.61 5.35
C GLN A 302 2.48 12.87 6.19
N SER A 303 1.34 13.36 6.68
CA SER A 303 1.24 14.37 7.72
C SER A 303 0.01 14.12 8.59
N LEU A 304 0.03 14.60 9.84
CA LEU A 304 -1.15 14.65 10.65
C LEU A 304 -1.86 16.01 10.48
N VAL A 305 -3.17 15.99 10.57
CA VAL A 305 -4.00 17.19 10.48
C VAL A 305 -4.93 17.27 11.69
N ASP A 306 -5.21 18.49 12.14
CA ASP A 306 -6.25 18.77 13.10
C ASP A 306 -7.62 18.62 12.44
N LEU A 307 -8.45 17.70 12.94
CA LEU A 307 -9.76 17.38 12.31
C LEU A 307 -10.75 18.56 12.37
N LYS A 308 -10.57 19.49 13.29
CA LYS A 308 -11.47 20.64 13.44
C LYS A 308 -11.12 21.79 12.51
N THR A 309 -9.82 22.02 12.29
CA THR A 309 -9.34 23.19 11.55
C THR A 309 -8.75 22.85 10.19
N GLY A 310 -8.43 21.58 9.92
CA GLY A 310 -7.69 21.13 8.72
C GLY A 310 -6.21 21.50 8.73
N ARG A 311 -5.70 22.13 9.80
CA ARG A 311 -4.30 22.57 9.89
C ARG A 311 -3.36 21.37 9.91
N ASN A 312 -2.30 21.44 9.12
CA ASN A 312 -1.19 20.49 9.18
C ASN A 312 -0.45 20.59 10.53
N LEU A 313 -0.46 19.48 11.28
CA LEU A 313 0.13 19.41 12.61
C LEU A 313 1.66 19.23 12.60
N PHE A 314 2.24 18.90 11.43
CA PHE A 314 3.69 18.85 11.28
C PHE A 314 4.30 20.21 10.94
N MET A 315 3.47 21.14 10.45
CA MET A 315 3.89 22.51 10.15
C MET A 315 4.30 23.28 11.41
N ARG A 316 5.36 24.07 11.30
CA ARG A 316 5.82 25.03 12.29
C ARG A 316 5.79 26.43 11.67
N ASP A 317 5.36 27.43 12.41
CA ASP A 317 5.24 28.79 11.89
C ASP A 317 6.61 29.47 11.69
N ALA A 318 7.59 29.13 12.53
CA ALA A 318 8.98 29.59 12.44
C ALA A 318 9.92 28.51 13.01
N PRO A 319 11.19 28.42 12.55
CA PRO A 319 12.17 27.53 13.14
C PRO A 319 12.26 27.72 14.66
N ALA A 320 12.44 26.63 15.42
CA ALA A 320 12.63 26.74 16.86
C ALA A 320 13.90 27.57 17.16
N PRO A 321 13.91 28.39 18.22
CA PRO A 321 15.07 29.21 18.58
C PRO A 321 16.34 28.35 18.75
N ASN A 322 17.47 28.88 18.30
CA ASN A 322 18.79 28.25 18.43
C ASN A 322 18.94 26.87 17.77
N THR A 323 18.09 26.53 16.76
CA THR A 323 18.20 25.28 16.00
C THR A 323 19.06 25.44 14.74
N ARG A 324 19.76 24.38 14.39
CA ARG A 324 20.49 24.26 13.12
C ARG A 324 19.56 23.67 12.06
N ALA A 325 19.88 23.86 10.79
CA ALA A 325 19.14 23.27 9.67
C ALA A 325 19.06 21.72 9.73
N SER A 326 20.00 21.06 10.41
CA SER A 326 20.03 19.62 10.65
C SER A 326 19.13 19.15 11.81
N ASP A 327 18.57 20.05 12.60
CA ASP A 327 17.70 19.70 13.71
C ASP A 327 16.25 19.57 13.18
N ALA A 328 15.51 18.54 13.60
CA ALA A 328 14.14 18.31 13.12
C ALA A 328 13.21 19.50 13.45
N THR A 329 13.39 20.12 14.60
CA THR A 329 12.65 21.30 15.06
C THR A 329 12.93 22.58 14.25
N HIS A 330 13.85 22.53 13.29
CA HIS A 330 14.01 23.60 12.31
C HIS A 330 12.86 23.62 11.29
N THR A 331 12.34 22.45 10.93
CA THR A 331 11.27 22.30 9.91
C THR A 331 9.96 21.82 10.52
N LEU A 332 10.00 20.81 11.39
CA LEU A 332 8.81 20.17 11.97
C LEU A 332 8.38 20.86 13.28
N SER A 333 7.07 20.83 13.55
CA SER A 333 6.53 21.10 14.88
C SER A 333 7.09 20.12 15.92
N ASP A 334 6.88 20.37 17.20
CA ASP A 334 7.29 19.43 18.25
C ASP A 334 6.58 18.07 18.08
N LEU A 335 5.28 18.10 17.74
CA LEU A 335 4.51 16.90 17.43
C LEU A 335 5.11 16.14 16.23
N GLY A 336 5.40 16.82 15.11
CA GLY A 336 6.03 16.21 13.93
C GLY A 336 7.43 15.67 14.23
N THR A 337 8.19 16.34 15.10
CA THR A 337 9.51 15.90 15.57
C THR A 337 9.42 14.59 16.36
N HIS A 338 8.48 14.50 17.30
CA HIS A 338 8.24 13.27 18.07
C HIS A 338 7.73 12.12 17.20
N TYR A 339 6.84 12.43 16.23
CA TYR A 339 6.35 11.45 15.25
C TYR A 339 7.50 10.88 14.41
N LEU A 340 8.37 11.74 13.87
CA LEU A 340 9.58 11.34 13.13
C LEU A 340 10.47 10.41 13.96
N ALA A 341 10.70 10.75 15.24
CA ALA A 341 11.51 9.95 16.16
C ALA A 341 10.89 8.56 16.39
N GLY A 342 9.57 8.49 16.51
CA GLY A 342 8.84 7.22 16.61
C GLY A 342 9.02 6.34 15.37
N LEU A 343 8.93 6.92 14.17
CA LEU A 343 9.19 6.19 12.93
C LEU A 343 10.61 5.61 12.87
N LEU A 344 11.62 6.37 13.33
CA LEU A 344 13.00 5.90 13.36
C LEU A 344 13.19 4.78 14.38
N GLN A 345 12.65 4.92 15.59
CA GLN A 345 12.83 3.96 16.67
C GLN A 345 12.18 2.61 16.36
N HIS A 346 11.03 2.62 15.68
CA HIS A 346 10.25 1.41 15.36
C HIS A 346 10.43 0.96 13.91
N ALA A 347 11.45 1.48 13.20
CA ALA A 347 11.69 1.18 11.79
C ALA A 347 11.88 -0.30 11.51
N GLN A 348 12.63 -1.01 12.33
CA GLN A 348 12.84 -2.46 12.15
C GLN A 348 11.53 -3.23 12.30
N GLY A 349 10.73 -2.93 13.31
CA GLY A 349 9.45 -3.59 13.56
C GLY A 349 8.41 -3.34 12.47
N MET A 350 8.40 -2.15 11.87
CA MET A 350 7.46 -1.84 10.78
C MET A 350 7.95 -2.29 9.39
N THR A 351 9.21 -2.74 9.26
CA THR A 351 9.78 -3.07 7.94
C THR A 351 8.94 -4.08 7.18
N VAL A 352 8.47 -5.16 7.82
CA VAL A 352 7.67 -6.17 7.13
C VAL A 352 6.27 -5.68 6.71
N MET A 353 5.76 -4.59 7.31
CA MET A 353 4.51 -3.94 6.86
C MET A 353 4.75 -3.08 5.62
N CYS A 354 5.97 -2.54 5.46
CA CYS A 354 6.39 -1.72 4.33
C CYS A 354 6.96 -2.57 3.19
N THR A 355 7.70 -3.63 3.52
CA THR A 355 8.42 -4.52 2.59
C THR A 355 8.11 -5.97 2.94
N PRO A 356 6.90 -6.46 2.54
CA PRO A 356 6.39 -7.75 2.99
C PRO A 356 6.85 -8.97 2.19
N THR A 357 7.58 -8.81 1.09
CA THR A 357 7.97 -9.95 0.24
C THR A 357 9.45 -10.30 0.40
N ALA A 358 9.81 -11.58 0.22
CA ALA A 358 11.22 -11.98 0.18
C ALA A 358 12.01 -11.26 -0.95
N ASN A 359 11.31 -10.81 -1.99
CA ASN A 359 11.88 -10.06 -3.11
C ASN A 359 12.22 -8.60 -2.75
N GLY A 360 11.40 -7.95 -1.92
CA GLY A 360 11.53 -6.53 -1.59
C GLY A 360 12.86 -6.17 -0.92
N PHE A 361 13.43 -7.07 -0.12
CA PHE A 361 14.73 -6.86 0.54
C PHE A 361 15.90 -6.75 -0.44
N GLY A 362 15.75 -7.26 -1.66
CA GLY A 362 16.70 -7.08 -2.75
C GLY A 362 16.88 -5.62 -3.21
N ARG A 363 16.00 -4.70 -2.78
CA ARG A 363 16.06 -3.26 -3.05
C ARG A 363 17.11 -2.56 -2.21
N PHE A 364 17.34 -2.98 -0.97
CA PHE A 364 18.24 -2.32 -0.03
C PHE A 364 19.71 -2.57 -0.34
N ARG A 365 20.20 -1.92 -1.40
CA ARG A 365 21.57 -2.07 -1.93
C ARG A 365 22.28 -0.72 -1.98
N PRO A 366 23.62 -0.70 -1.90
CA PRO A 366 24.41 0.50 -2.12
C PRO A 366 24.09 1.16 -3.48
N ASN A 367 23.95 2.50 -3.46
CA ASN A 367 23.73 3.33 -4.66
C ASN A 367 22.46 2.99 -5.48
N ALA A 368 21.45 2.39 -4.85
CA ALA A 368 20.19 2.00 -5.50
C ALA A 368 19.05 3.03 -5.27
N LEU A 369 19.35 4.23 -4.76
CA LEU A 369 18.37 5.26 -4.33
C LEU A 369 17.31 4.72 -3.34
N ALA A 370 17.63 3.60 -2.71
CA ALA A 370 16.85 2.96 -1.67
C ALA A 370 17.55 3.11 -0.32
N PRO A 371 16.81 3.19 0.80
CA PRO A 371 17.42 3.33 2.11
C PRO A 371 18.23 2.09 2.48
N GLN A 372 19.37 2.27 3.13
CA GLN A 372 20.20 1.19 3.67
C GLN A 372 20.22 1.19 5.18
N SER A 373 19.98 2.35 5.76
CA SER A 373 20.06 2.59 7.20
C SER A 373 18.82 3.32 7.69
N ILE A 374 18.53 3.12 8.97
CA ILE A 374 17.46 3.81 9.68
C ILE A 374 17.97 5.21 10.03
N LEU A 375 17.68 6.15 9.15
CA LEU A 375 18.08 7.55 9.30
C LEU A 375 17.09 8.47 8.56
N TRP A 376 17.17 9.73 8.87
CA TRP A 376 16.37 10.76 8.22
C TRP A 376 17.26 11.88 7.65
N GLY A 377 16.73 12.58 6.66
CA GLY A 377 17.37 13.73 6.08
C GLY A 377 16.37 14.81 5.67
N ARG A 378 16.82 16.07 5.68
CA ARG A 378 16.04 17.17 5.16
C ARG A 378 16.17 17.21 3.64
N ASP A 379 15.06 17.02 2.93
CA ASP A 379 14.98 16.95 1.46
C ASP A 379 16.05 16.03 0.83
N ASN A 380 16.35 14.91 1.50
CA ASN A 380 17.39 13.97 1.10
C ASN A 380 16.80 12.64 0.63
N ARG A 381 16.84 12.40 -0.70
CA ARG A 381 16.29 11.19 -1.34
C ARG A 381 17.03 9.89 -1.05
N GLY A 382 18.21 9.94 -0.45
CA GLY A 382 18.94 8.75 0.00
C GLY A 382 18.56 8.30 1.42
N ALA A 383 17.86 9.13 2.18
CA ALA A 383 17.43 8.82 3.53
C ALA A 383 16.19 7.92 3.54
N MET A 384 16.02 7.10 4.60
CA MET A 384 14.82 6.30 4.81
C MET A 384 13.59 7.19 5.06
N LEU A 385 13.75 8.22 5.88
CA LEU A 385 12.72 9.23 6.11
C LEU A 385 13.22 10.58 5.60
N ARG A 386 12.50 11.13 4.63
CA ARG A 386 12.79 12.44 4.05
C ARG A 386 11.78 13.45 4.59
N VAL A 387 12.27 14.47 5.29
CA VAL A 387 11.44 15.59 5.76
C VAL A 387 11.41 16.65 4.68
N ILE A 388 10.23 16.98 4.20
CA ILE A 388 9.97 17.95 3.13
C ILE A 388 9.13 19.09 3.71
N GLY A 389 9.49 20.32 3.38
CA GLY A 389 8.81 21.54 3.82
C GLY A 389 9.75 22.54 4.46
N GLN A 390 9.18 23.60 4.98
CA GLN A 390 9.86 24.71 5.65
C GLN A 390 8.91 25.40 6.63
N ALA A 391 9.40 26.43 7.32
CA ALA A 391 8.57 27.22 8.20
C ALA A 391 7.37 27.82 7.45
N ASN A 392 6.19 27.73 8.07
CA ASN A 392 4.91 28.22 7.55
C ASN A 392 4.49 27.59 6.19
N ASP A 393 4.92 26.37 5.93
CA ASP A 393 4.55 25.63 4.74
C ASP A 393 3.50 24.56 5.08
N PRO A 394 2.25 24.70 4.60
CA PRO A 394 1.18 23.73 4.86
C PRO A 394 1.45 22.36 4.19
N ALA A 395 2.38 22.28 3.23
CA ALA A 395 2.79 21.04 2.59
C ALA A 395 3.90 20.29 3.36
N THR A 396 4.29 20.76 4.57
CA THR A 396 5.30 20.09 5.42
C THR A 396 4.86 18.67 5.74
N ARG A 397 5.74 17.69 5.44
CA ARG A 397 5.43 16.27 5.53
C ARG A 397 6.68 15.42 5.73
N ILE A 398 6.45 14.16 6.09
CA ILE A 398 7.48 13.12 6.16
C ILE A 398 7.19 12.12 5.04
N GLU A 399 8.16 11.86 4.20
CA GLU A 399 8.14 10.81 3.20
C GLU A 399 8.87 9.58 3.77
N ASN A 400 8.17 8.44 3.81
CA ASN A 400 8.79 7.15 4.11
C ASN A 400 9.13 6.43 2.81
N ARG A 401 10.41 6.12 2.61
CA ARG A 401 10.96 5.52 1.39
C ARG A 401 11.27 4.02 1.56
N LEU A 402 10.84 3.43 2.68
CA LEU A 402 11.08 2.02 3.00
C LEU A 402 10.19 1.08 2.18
N GLY A 403 9.03 1.54 1.74
CA GLY A 403 8.00 0.73 1.13
C GLY A 403 8.35 0.11 -0.22
N GLU A 404 7.84 -1.09 -0.48
CA GLU A 404 7.81 -1.72 -1.80
C GLU A 404 6.38 -1.68 -2.39
N PRO A 405 6.23 -1.74 -3.73
CA PRO A 405 4.91 -1.63 -4.35
C PRO A 405 3.93 -2.75 -3.99
N ALA A 406 4.43 -3.90 -3.52
CA ALA A 406 3.65 -5.05 -3.06
C ALA A 406 3.07 -4.88 -1.65
N ALA A 407 3.45 -3.83 -0.91
CA ALA A 407 2.97 -3.61 0.46
C ALA A 407 1.43 -3.57 0.52
N ASN A 408 0.87 -4.11 1.60
CA ASN A 408 -0.55 -3.92 1.88
C ASN A 408 -0.76 -2.47 2.37
N PRO A 409 -1.56 -1.64 1.64
CA PRO A 409 -1.68 -0.22 1.97
C PRO A 409 -2.17 0.03 3.38
N TYR A 410 -3.13 -0.76 3.84
CA TYR A 410 -3.69 -0.60 5.18
C TYR A 410 -2.67 -0.89 6.28
N LEU A 411 -1.87 -1.94 6.12
CA LEU A 411 -0.84 -2.32 7.10
C LEU A 411 0.33 -1.35 7.06
N TYR A 412 0.74 -0.91 5.87
CA TYR A 412 1.79 0.09 5.72
C TYR A 412 1.42 1.37 6.47
N MET A 413 0.24 1.95 6.20
CA MET A 413 -0.20 3.20 6.84
C MET A 413 -0.46 3.02 8.34
N ALA A 414 -1.08 1.91 8.77
CA ALA A 414 -1.31 1.64 10.18
C ALA A 414 0.02 1.55 10.97
N SER A 415 1.06 0.92 10.39
CA SER A 415 2.38 0.84 11.04
C SER A 415 3.01 2.20 11.29
N GLN A 416 2.81 3.16 10.35
CA GLN A 416 3.28 4.54 10.53
C GLN A 416 2.57 5.22 11.71
N ILE A 417 1.25 5.04 11.81
CA ILE A 417 0.45 5.62 12.90
C ILE A 417 0.92 5.06 14.25
N HIS A 418 1.08 3.73 14.37
CA HIS A 418 1.50 3.10 15.62
C HIS A 418 2.89 3.55 16.06
N ALA A 419 3.86 3.56 15.13
CA ALA A 419 5.21 4.05 15.39
C ALA A 419 5.22 5.54 15.78
N GLY A 420 4.53 6.37 15.00
CA GLY A 420 4.47 7.81 15.22
C GLY A 420 3.78 8.19 16.52
N LEU A 421 2.63 7.57 16.85
CA LEU A 421 1.92 7.78 18.11
C LEU A 421 2.77 7.38 19.33
N ARG A 422 3.56 6.30 19.22
CA ARG A 422 4.49 5.92 20.28
C ARG A 422 5.55 6.98 20.48
N GLY A 423 6.11 7.54 19.40
CA GLY A 423 7.07 8.65 19.46
C GLY A 423 6.49 9.89 20.13
N ILE A 424 5.26 10.28 19.78
CA ILE A 424 4.55 11.41 20.39
C ILE A 424 4.30 11.14 21.87
N THR A 425 3.78 9.97 22.23
CA THR A 425 3.43 9.64 23.62
C THR A 425 4.65 9.61 24.54
N GLN A 426 5.79 9.15 24.02
CA GLN A 426 7.07 9.11 24.76
C GLN A 426 7.91 10.38 24.61
N GLN A 427 7.45 11.35 23.83
CA GLN A 427 8.19 12.60 23.53
C GLN A 427 9.62 12.32 23.03
N LEU A 428 9.75 11.32 22.14
CA LEU A 428 11.04 10.94 21.59
C LEU A 428 11.66 12.06 20.77
N THR A 429 13.00 12.12 20.76
CA THR A 429 13.76 13.09 19.97
C THR A 429 14.58 12.35 18.92
N PRO A 430 14.48 12.71 17.62
CA PRO A 430 15.29 12.09 16.59
C PRO A 430 16.76 12.55 16.67
N PRO A 431 17.72 11.77 16.15
CA PRO A 431 19.08 12.26 15.93
C PRO A 431 19.07 13.44 14.94
N VAL A 432 20.20 14.09 14.76
CA VAL A 432 20.36 15.11 13.71
C VAL A 432 20.21 14.51 12.32
N ALA A 433 19.72 15.32 11.36
CA ALA A 433 19.60 14.89 9.96
C ALA A 433 20.95 14.46 9.37
N THR A 434 20.92 13.42 8.56
CA THR A 434 22.10 13.02 7.79
C THR A 434 22.19 13.79 6.48
N GLU A 435 23.41 14.21 6.12
CA GLU A 435 23.73 14.80 4.81
C GLU A 435 24.27 13.72 3.84
N SER A 436 24.88 12.66 4.38
CA SER A 436 25.52 11.60 3.63
C SER A 436 24.96 10.22 3.96
N PRO A 437 23.76 9.87 3.42
CA PRO A 437 23.06 8.62 3.78
C PRO A 437 23.81 7.35 3.38
N TYR A 438 24.77 7.45 2.48
CA TYR A 438 25.59 6.34 1.99
C TYR A 438 27.06 6.42 2.46
N ALA A 439 27.38 7.28 3.44
CA ALA A 439 28.70 7.29 4.04
C ALA A 439 29.04 5.93 4.65
N ASP A 440 30.32 5.55 4.56
CA ASP A 440 30.84 4.23 4.92
C ASP A 440 30.37 3.80 6.33
N PRO A 441 29.71 2.64 6.46
CA PRO A 441 29.27 2.09 7.72
C PRO A 441 30.45 1.60 8.63
N SER A 442 31.72 1.73 8.21
CA SER A 442 32.89 1.35 8.99
C SER A 442 33.07 2.14 10.28
N SER A 443 32.37 3.26 10.47
CA SER A 443 32.26 3.94 11.76
C SER A 443 31.07 3.36 12.55
N ALA A 444 31.29 2.21 13.22
CA ALA A 444 30.49 1.67 14.34
C ALA A 444 28.98 2.00 14.29
N GLN A 445 28.30 1.62 13.21
CA GLN A 445 26.84 1.69 13.23
C GLN A 445 26.31 0.56 14.12
N ASP A 446 25.68 0.95 15.20
CA ASP A 446 24.91 0.09 16.07
C ASP A 446 23.95 -0.77 15.21
N ALA A 447 23.80 -2.06 15.52
CA ALA A 447 22.87 -2.97 14.83
C ALA A 447 21.45 -2.40 14.74
N ASN A 448 21.09 -1.54 15.67
CA ASN A 448 19.79 -0.85 15.73
C ASN A 448 19.58 0.20 14.61
N THR A 449 20.61 0.56 13.88
CA THR A 449 20.52 1.53 12.75
C THR A 449 20.41 0.84 11.39
N ARG A 450 20.38 -0.49 11.33
CA ARG A 450 20.27 -1.24 10.09
C ARG A 450 18.84 -1.66 9.83
N ILE A 451 18.40 -1.50 8.59
CA ILE A 451 17.15 -2.09 8.10
C ILE A 451 17.33 -3.62 8.07
N PRO A 452 16.32 -4.42 8.48
CA PRO A 452 16.37 -5.87 8.32
C PRO A 452 16.74 -6.27 6.89
N SER A 453 17.61 -7.27 6.75
CA SER A 453 18.19 -7.66 5.46
C SER A 453 17.36 -8.68 4.69
N ASN A 454 16.39 -9.29 5.34
CA ASN A 454 15.53 -10.34 4.78
C ASN A 454 14.19 -10.41 5.53
N LEU A 455 13.26 -11.18 4.97
CA LEU A 455 11.91 -11.33 5.53
C LEU A 455 11.91 -11.96 6.92
N GLN A 456 12.80 -12.92 7.20
CA GLN A 456 12.88 -13.57 8.50
C GLN A 456 13.30 -12.60 9.61
N ASP A 457 14.32 -11.77 9.36
CA ASP A 457 14.79 -10.75 10.30
C ASP A 457 13.69 -9.70 10.56
N ALA A 458 12.98 -9.29 9.50
CA ALA A 458 11.88 -8.34 9.61
C ALA A 458 10.68 -8.89 10.41
N LEU A 459 10.37 -10.18 10.26
CA LEU A 459 9.34 -10.85 11.06
C LEU A 459 9.76 -10.95 12.53
N HIS A 460 11.02 -11.26 12.79
CA HIS A 460 11.54 -11.27 14.15
C HIS A 460 11.47 -9.89 14.80
N ALA A 461 11.84 -8.84 14.06
CA ALA A 461 11.74 -7.47 14.53
C ALA A 461 10.28 -7.06 14.83
N LEU A 462 9.32 -7.41 13.95
CA LEU A 462 7.90 -7.17 14.18
C LEU A 462 7.40 -7.78 15.49
N GLN A 463 7.73 -9.06 15.73
CA GLN A 463 7.27 -9.82 16.90
C GLN A 463 7.82 -9.27 18.23
N ASN A 464 8.94 -8.56 18.19
CA ASN A 464 9.60 -7.98 19.36
C ASN A 464 9.40 -6.46 19.49
N ASP A 465 8.74 -5.82 18.52
CA ASP A 465 8.50 -4.37 18.56
C ASP A 465 7.23 -4.05 19.34
N ILE A 466 7.40 -3.30 20.42
CA ILE A 466 6.30 -2.96 21.33
C ILE A 466 5.22 -2.10 20.68
N ALA A 467 5.59 -1.14 19.80
CA ALA A 467 4.62 -0.27 19.14
C ALA A 467 3.76 -1.06 18.14
N MET A 468 4.38 -2.00 17.43
CA MET A 468 3.66 -2.87 16.49
C MET A 468 2.78 -3.88 17.22
N CYS A 469 3.31 -4.53 18.28
CA CYS A 469 2.56 -5.51 19.07
C CYS A 469 1.38 -4.90 19.82
N GLU A 470 1.52 -3.73 20.40
CA GLU A 470 0.41 -3.00 21.06
C GLU A 470 -0.57 -2.41 20.04
N GLY A 471 -0.07 -1.88 18.92
CA GLY A 471 -0.86 -1.21 17.90
C GLY A 471 -1.75 -2.15 17.09
N PHE A 472 -1.20 -3.20 16.53
CA PHE A 472 -1.93 -4.22 15.76
C PHE A 472 -2.63 -5.25 16.65
N GLY A 473 -2.16 -5.44 17.89
CA GLY A 473 -2.56 -6.53 18.78
C GLY A 473 -1.76 -7.82 18.53
N GLN A 474 -1.42 -8.51 19.63
CA GLN A 474 -0.60 -9.74 19.61
C GLN A 474 -1.18 -10.83 18.70
N ASP A 475 -2.50 -10.96 18.65
CA ASP A 475 -3.18 -11.96 17.81
C ASP A 475 -3.00 -11.70 16.34
N PHE A 476 -3.12 -10.42 15.91
CA PHE A 476 -2.85 -10.02 14.52
C PHE A 476 -1.38 -10.24 14.15
N VAL A 477 -0.45 -9.86 15.03
CA VAL A 477 0.99 -10.05 14.80
C VAL A 477 1.33 -11.53 14.63
N ARG A 478 0.77 -12.42 15.49
CA ARG A 478 0.95 -13.89 15.37
C ARG A 478 0.38 -14.44 14.06
N TYR A 479 -0.86 -14.02 13.72
CA TYR A 479 -1.54 -14.40 12.49
C TYR A 479 -0.71 -14.01 11.25
N TYR A 480 -0.33 -12.74 11.15
CA TYR A 480 0.41 -12.21 10.02
C TYR A 480 1.81 -12.84 9.90
N SER A 481 2.51 -12.96 11.03
CA SER A 481 3.82 -13.61 11.07
C SER A 481 3.76 -15.05 10.57
N ARG A 482 2.71 -15.80 10.90
CA ARG A 482 2.57 -17.19 10.44
C ARG A 482 2.34 -17.27 8.94
N LEU A 483 1.53 -16.39 8.37
CA LEU A 483 1.34 -16.31 6.91
C LEU A 483 2.66 -16.02 6.19
N LYS A 484 3.42 -15.04 6.68
CA LYS A 484 4.68 -14.63 6.06
C LYS A 484 5.81 -15.63 6.30
N SER A 485 5.82 -16.32 7.45
CA SER A 485 6.76 -17.41 7.70
C SER A 485 6.53 -18.61 6.79
N ALA A 486 5.29 -18.93 6.43
CA ALA A 486 4.99 -19.98 5.45
C ALA A 486 5.54 -19.64 4.05
N GLU A 487 5.43 -18.37 3.61
CA GLU A 487 6.03 -17.88 2.38
C GLU A 487 7.57 -17.97 2.43
N GLN A 488 8.18 -17.49 3.52
CA GLN A 488 9.63 -17.52 3.72
C GLN A 488 10.19 -18.95 3.69
N GLN A 489 9.53 -19.89 4.37
CA GLN A 489 9.92 -21.30 4.37
C GLN A 489 9.91 -21.90 2.96
N ARG A 490 8.89 -21.58 2.15
CA ARG A 490 8.82 -22.03 0.76
C ARG A 490 9.92 -21.39 -0.09
N PHE A 491 10.21 -20.11 0.16
CA PHE A 491 11.30 -19.41 -0.52
C PHE A 491 12.65 -20.06 -0.18
N GLU A 492 12.92 -20.36 1.10
CA GLU A 492 14.16 -21.01 1.53
C GLU A 492 14.32 -22.41 0.95
N ALA A 493 13.23 -23.17 0.88
CA ALA A 493 13.22 -24.54 0.36
C ALA A 493 13.31 -24.61 -1.19
N ALA A 494 13.09 -23.49 -1.91
CA ALA A 494 13.15 -23.48 -3.36
C ALA A 494 14.59 -23.65 -3.86
N GLU A 495 14.83 -24.59 -4.78
CA GLU A 495 16.14 -24.81 -5.43
C GLU A 495 16.53 -23.59 -6.29
N ASP A 496 15.58 -23.10 -7.10
CA ASP A 496 15.74 -21.90 -7.91
C ASP A 496 14.96 -20.72 -7.29
N LYS A 497 15.68 -19.81 -6.65
CA LYS A 497 15.13 -18.61 -6.01
C LYS A 497 14.57 -17.60 -7.03
N ILE A 498 15.15 -17.54 -8.22
CA ILE A 498 14.71 -16.63 -9.28
C ILE A 498 13.39 -17.11 -9.85
N GLU A 499 13.28 -18.39 -10.19
CA GLU A 499 12.04 -18.98 -10.67
C GLU A 499 10.94 -18.96 -9.59
N PHE A 500 11.28 -19.20 -8.31
CA PHE A 500 10.34 -19.01 -7.21
C PHE A 500 9.74 -17.60 -7.24
N GLN A 501 10.57 -16.57 -7.25
CA GLN A 501 10.13 -15.17 -7.23
C GLN A 501 9.34 -14.83 -8.50
N ARG A 502 9.74 -15.36 -9.65
CA ARG A 502 9.05 -15.18 -10.93
C ARG A 502 7.61 -15.71 -10.88
N ARG A 503 7.41 -16.88 -10.33
CA ARG A 503 6.08 -17.49 -10.21
C ARG A 503 5.26 -16.93 -9.07
N GLU A 504 5.89 -16.66 -7.94
CA GLU A 504 5.23 -16.18 -6.72
C GLU A 504 4.78 -14.72 -6.85
N TYR A 505 5.64 -13.83 -7.36
CA TYR A 505 5.41 -12.40 -7.33
C TYR A 505 5.18 -11.79 -8.71
N PHE A 506 6.03 -12.07 -9.68
CA PHE A 506 5.94 -11.42 -10.99
C PHE A 506 4.60 -11.65 -11.69
N SER A 507 4.07 -12.85 -11.64
CA SER A 507 2.78 -13.15 -12.27
C SER A 507 1.57 -12.68 -11.46
N ARG A 508 1.68 -12.54 -10.15
CA ARG A 508 0.53 -12.40 -9.24
C ARG A 508 0.39 -11.01 -8.62
N ILE A 509 1.51 -10.34 -8.28
CA ILE A 509 1.54 -9.04 -7.61
C ILE A 509 1.64 -7.88 -8.60
#